data_2c969edc313a08bf10cfea5df776633f
#
_entry.id   2c969edc313a08bf10cfea5df776633f
#
_cell.length_a   1.000
_cell.length_b   1.000
_cell.length_c   1.000
_cell.angle_alpha   90.00
_cell.angle_beta   90.00
_cell.angle_gamma   90.00
#
_symmetry.space_group_name_H-M   'P 1'
#
loop_
_entity.id
_entity.type
_entity.pdbx_description
1 polymer ?
#
loop_
_entity_poly.entity_id
_entity_poly.type
_entity_poly.pdbx_seq_one_letter_code
_entity_poly.pdbx_strand_id
1 'polypeptide(L)'
;MKELAESRGVTIYENSPVTGFSKTGASGYTVKTERGELRAGYLVFATNAYSILFPQLKALQRPIFTHTVMTEPLTDAQMDSIGWQCRAGVEDARDLIHYYRLTKDNRIVMGGGDVSFTYTSDLTIDLNDRIFAHLEQHLIEVFPQLKGIRFTHRWGGPVSVTVDMAPVIGYLGDDKKAIFSLGCIGHGVSLTTY
;
A
#
# COMPACT_ATOMS: atom_id res chain seq x y z
N MET A 1 10.14 2.71 -11.69
CA MET A 1 10.10 1.23 -11.59
C MET A 1 9.52 0.62 -12.87
N LYS A 2 8.32 1.01 -13.35
CA LYS A 2 7.69 0.47 -14.56
C LYS A 2 8.62 0.54 -15.77
N GLU A 3 9.09 1.71 -16.15
CA GLU A 3 10.00 1.92 -17.29
C GLU A 3 11.28 1.07 -17.18
N LEU A 4 11.82 0.93 -15.97
CA LEU A 4 13.00 0.09 -15.75
C LEU A 4 12.68 -1.39 -15.95
N ALA A 5 11.53 -1.87 -15.49
CA ALA A 5 11.10 -3.24 -15.68
C ALA A 5 10.89 -3.55 -17.17
N GLU A 6 10.20 -2.68 -17.89
CA GLU A 6 9.96 -2.79 -19.33
C GLU A 6 11.27 -2.78 -20.12
N SER A 7 12.24 -1.93 -19.76
CA SER A 7 13.57 -1.91 -20.39
C SER A 7 14.38 -3.20 -20.15
N ARG A 8 14.00 -4.00 -19.17
CA ARG A 8 14.57 -5.33 -18.86
C ARG A 8 13.77 -6.49 -19.45
N GLY A 9 12.81 -6.19 -20.33
CA GLY A 9 12.02 -7.22 -21.04
C GLY A 9 10.77 -7.70 -20.29
N VAL A 10 10.37 -7.03 -19.21
CA VAL A 10 9.10 -7.34 -18.51
C VAL A 10 7.95 -6.75 -19.32
N THR A 11 6.93 -7.57 -19.60
CA THR A 11 5.68 -7.09 -20.20
C THR A 11 4.67 -6.77 -19.10
N ILE A 12 4.15 -5.55 -19.09
CA ILE A 12 3.16 -5.10 -18.11
C ILE A 12 1.81 -4.90 -18.80
N TYR A 13 0.79 -5.59 -18.29
CA TYR A 13 -0.59 -5.47 -18.76
C TYR A 13 -1.40 -4.66 -17.76
N GLU A 14 -1.61 -3.38 -18.04
CA GLU A 14 -2.48 -2.52 -17.24
C GLU A 14 -3.96 -2.76 -17.58
N ASN A 15 -4.87 -2.38 -16.67
CA ASN A 15 -6.32 -2.56 -16.84
C ASN A 15 -6.69 -4.01 -17.22
N SER A 16 -5.98 -4.96 -16.63
CA SER A 16 -6.13 -6.39 -16.92
C SER A 16 -6.29 -7.18 -15.61
N PRO A 17 -7.40 -6.98 -14.89
CA PRO A 17 -7.64 -7.69 -13.64
C PRO A 17 -7.66 -9.19 -13.86
N VAL A 18 -6.95 -9.92 -13.01
CA VAL A 18 -6.96 -11.38 -13.01
C VAL A 18 -8.25 -11.86 -12.39
N THR A 19 -9.06 -12.59 -13.18
CA THR A 19 -10.35 -13.17 -12.76
C THR A 19 -10.23 -14.59 -12.24
N GLY A 20 -9.09 -15.25 -12.51
CA GLY A 20 -8.83 -16.58 -12.00
C GLY A 20 -7.52 -17.16 -12.53
N PHE A 21 -7.14 -18.29 -11.97
CA PHE A 21 -6.01 -19.08 -12.44
C PHE A 21 -6.28 -20.57 -12.25
N SER A 22 -5.64 -21.39 -13.06
CA SER A 22 -5.70 -22.85 -12.95
C SER A 22 -4.37 -23.47 -13.32
N LYS A 23 -4.06 -24.60 -12.70
CA LYS A 23 -2.88 -25.41 -13.06
C LYS A 23 -3.09 -26.05 -14.44
N THR A 24 -2.10 -25.94 -15.28
CA THR A 24 -2.13 -26.49 -16.64
C THR A 24 -1.12 -27.64 -16.78
N GLY A 25 -1.61 -28.86 -16.67
CA GLY A 25 -0.75 -30.06 -16.72
C GLY A 25 0.30 -30.11 -15.61
N ALA A 26 1.43 -30.76 -15.87
CA ALA A 26 2.54 -30.89 -14.92
C ALA A 26 3.44 -29.66 -14.85
N SER A 27 3.30 -28.69 -15.75
CA SER A 27 4.38 -27.72 -16.00
C SER A 27 4.03 -26.25 -15.91
N GLY A 28 2.83 -25.86 -15.52
CA GLY A 28 2.54 -24.43 -15.46
C GLY A 28 1.13 -24.05 -15.03
N TYR A 29 0.80 -22.77 -15.27
CA TYR A 29 -0.47 -22.16 -14.93
C TYR A 29 -1.07 -21.43 -16.12
N THR A 30 -2.40 -21.41 -16.20
CA THR A 30 -3.16 -20.49 -17.03
C THR A 30 -3.77 -19.43 -16.14
N VAL A 31 -3.47 -18.16 -16.41
CA VAL A 31 -4.03 -16.99 -15.76
C VAL A 31 -5.09 -16.39 -16.68
N LYS A 32 -6.27 -16.12 -16.13
CA LYS A 32 -7.43 -15.61 -16.86
C LYS A 32 -7.68 -14.14 -16.52
N THR A 33 -8.00 -13.38 -17.55
CA THR A 33 -8.48 -12.01 -17.45
C THR A 33 -9.76 -11.87 -18.29
N GLU A 34 -10.45 -10.77 -18.19
CA GLU A 34 -11.61 -10.48 -19.05
C GLU A 34 -11.24 -10.40 -20.54
N ARG A 35 -9.98 -10.12 -20.86
CA ARG A 35 -9.49 -9.88 -22.22
C ARG A 35 -8.77 -11.05 -22.84
N GLY A 36 -8.52 -12.13 -22.09
CA GLY A 36 -7.82 -13.29 -22.58
C GLY A 36 -7.13 -14.10 -21.50
N GLU A 37 -6.31 -15.03 -21.95
CA GLU A 37 -5.57 -15.96 -21.09
C GLU A 37 -4.07 -15.86 -21.34
N LEU A 38 -3.30 -16.04 -20.27
CA LEU A 38 -1.84 -16.11 -20.33
C LEU A 38 -1.37 -17.43 -19.73
N ARG A 39 -0.42 -18.10 -20.39
CA ARG A 39 0.22 -19.31 -19.88
C ARG A 39 1.60 -18.99 -19.33
N ALA A 40 1.89 -19.48 -18.14
CA ALA A 40 3.15 -19.25 -17.44
C ALA A 40 3.68 -20.53 -16.79
N GLY A 41 4.99 -20.70 -16.76
CA GLY A 41 5.64 -21.80 -16.04
C GLY A 41 5.60 -21.62 -14.52
N TYR A 42 5.63 -20.37 -14.06
CA TYR A 42 5.55 -19.98 -12.66
C TYR A 42 4.50 -18.89 -12.47
N LEU A 43 3.94 -18.83 -11.27
CA LEU A 43 2.97 -17.83 -10.87
C LEU A 43 3.44 -17.15 -9.58
N VAL A 44 3.44 -15.82 -9.55
CA VAL A 44 3.80 -15.05 -8.36
C VAL A 44 2.63 -14.16 -7.97
N PHE A 45 2.12 -14.36 -6.76
CA PHE A 45 1.12 -13.50 -6.16
C PHE A 45 1.81 -12.38 -5.39
N ALA A 46 1.91 -11.22 -6.00
CA ALA A 46 2.38 -9.98 -5.40
C ALA A 46 1.21 -9.00 -5.22
N THR A 47 0.06 -9.53 -4.82
CA THR A 47 -1.24 -8.85 -4.83
C THR A 47 -1.56 -8.14 -3.52
N ASN A 48 -0.63 -8.13 -2.55
CA ASN A 48 -0.76 -7.43 -1.27
C ASN A 48 -2.15 -7.70 -0.63
N ALA A 49 -2.83 -6.68 -0.18
CA ALA A 49 -4.15 -6.78 0.44
C ALA A 49 -5.22 -7.41 -0.48
N TYR A 50 -5.08 -7.25 -1.79
CA TYR A 50 -5.99 -7.86 -2.78
C TYR A 50 -5.90 -9.39 -2.82
N SER A 51 -4.93 -9.99 -2.15
CA SER A 51 -4.84 -11.45 -1.98
C SER A 51 -6.06 -12.05 -1.26
N ILE A 52 -6.84 -11.25 -0.53
CA ILE A 52 -8.10 -11.69 0.07
C ILE A 52 -9.13 -12.15 -0.97
N LEU A 53 -9.00 -11.70 -2.21
CA LEU A 53 -9.88 -12.10 -3.32
C LEU A 53 -9.59 -13.53 -3.82
N PHE A 54 -8.44 -14.10 -3.45
CA PHE A 54 -8.07 -15.47 -3.81
C PHE A 54 -8.35 -16.42 -2.64
N PRO A 55 -9.28 -17.38 -2.80
CA PRO A 55 -9.68 -18.30 -1.71
C PRO A 55 -8.52 -19.01 -1.04
N GLN A 56 -7.45 -19.29 -1.80
CA GLN A 56 -6.25 -19.98 -1.32
C GLN A 56 -5.36 -19.12 -0.40
N LEU A 57 -5.47 -17.79 -0.50
CA LEU A 57 -4.61 -16.84 0.21
C LEU A 57 -5.35 -16.03 1.29
N LYS A 58 -6.69 -15.99 1.21
CA LYS A 58 -7.51 -15.14 2.08
C LYS A 58 -7.35 -15.43 3.58
N ALA A 59 -6.97 -16.65 3.96
CA ALA A 59 -6.80 -17.03 5.36
C ALA A 59 -5.45 -16.60 5.94
N LEU A 60 -4.47 -16.25 5.09
CA LEU A 60 -3.10 -15.93 5.50
C LEU A 60 -2.93 -14.47 5.93
N GLN A 61 -3.89 -13.62 5.61
CA GLN A 61 -3.78 -12.18 5.87
C GLN A 61 -5.15 -11.54 6.08
N ARG A 62 -5.15 -10.35 6.67
CA ARG A 62 -6.32 -9.46 6.75
C ARG A 62 -5.96 -8.09 6.22
N PRO A 63 -6.78 -7.49 5.35
CA PRO A 63 -6.63 -6.10 4.99
C PRO A 63 -7.00 -5.19 6.17
N ILE A 64 -6.17 -4.21 6.42
CA ILE A 64 -6.52 -3.02 7.18
C ILE A 64 -6.42 -1.82 6.26
N PHE A 65 -7.20 -0.78 6.52
CA PHE A 65 -7.12 0.46 5.74
C PHE A 65 -6.33 1.49 6.51
N THR A 66 -5.28 2.00 5.88
CA THR A 66 -4.54 3.18 6.34
C THR A 66 -4.98 4.40 5.54
N HIS A 67 -4.86 5.56 6.16
CA HIS A 67 -5.34 6.82 5.60
C HIS A 67 -4.21 7.84 5.52
N THR A 68 -4.35 8.77 4.60
CA THR A 68 -3.35 9.81 4.35
C THR A 68 -4.04 11.12 4.02
N VAL A 69 -3.49 12.20 4.52
CA VAL A 69 -3.90 13.57 4.20
C VAL A 69 -2.74 14.34 3.59
N MET A 70 -3.04 15.35 2.79
CA MET A 70 -2.03 16.23 2.24
C MET A 70 -2.50 17.69 2.28
N THR A 71 -1.60 18.56 2.71
CA THR A 71 -1.86 20.01 2.79
C THR A 71 -1.87 20.66 1.40
N GLU A 72 -2.31 21.91 1.33
CA GLU A 72 -1.92 22.82 0.27
C GLU A 72 -0.40 23.08 0.32
N PRO A 73 0.21 23.64 -0.73
CA PRO A 73 1.62 24.03 -0.68
C PRO A 73 1.87 25.05 0.44
N LEU A 74 2.91 24.80 1.22
CA LEU A 74 3.36 25.77 2.22
C LEU A 74 4.02 26.95 1.55
N THR A 75 3.77 28.14 2.07
CA THR A 75 4.52 29.34 1.72
C THR A 75 5.96 29.27 2.27
N ASP A 76 6.86 30.09 1.73
CA ASP A 76 8.24 30.16 2.22
C ASP A 76 8.29 30.49 3.71
N ALA A 77 7.47 31.44 4.18
CA ALA A 77 7.36 31.79 5.57
C ALA A 77 6.90 30.61 6.47
N GLN A 78 5.97 29.79 5.99
CA GLN A 78 5.55 28.56 6.69
C GLN A 78 6.67 27.53 6.71
N MET A 79 7.37 27.33 5.59
CA MET A 79 8.53 26.44 5.51
C MET A 79 9.63 26.86 6.49
N ASP A 80 9.94 28.14 6.56
CA ASP A 80 10.91 28.70 7.51
C ASP A 80 10.47 28.47 8.96
N SER A 81 9.17 28.65 9.24
CA SER A 81 8.61 28.49 10.60
C SER A 81 8.69 27.08 11.15
N ILE A 82 8.60 26.06 10.29
CA ILE A 82 8.71 24.64 10.70
C ILE A 82 10.15 24.13 10.72
N GLY A 83 11.09 24.83 10.07
CA GLY A 83 12.51 24.51 10.11
C GLY A 83 12.91 23.17 9.51
N TRP A 84 12.09 22.58 8.65
CA TRP A 84 12.30 21.24 8.10
C TRP A 84 13.18 21.24 6.85
N GLN A 85 14.41 21.72 7.00
CA GLN A 85 15.34 21.94 5.88
C GLN A 85 15.89 20.64 5.27
N CYS A 86 16.12 19.61 6.08
CA CYS A 86 16.63 18.32 5.62
C CYS A 86 15.64 17.54 4.73
N ARG A 87 14.34 17.87 4.79
CA ARG A 87 13.25 17.26 4.01
C ARG A 87 13.19 15.72 4.13
N ALA A 88 13.81 15.16 5.15
CA ALA A 88 13.77 13.72 5.41
C ALA A 88 12.33 13.26 5.71
N GLY A 89 12.00 12.03 5.36
CA GLY A 89 10.79 11.39 5.87
C GLY A 89 10.92 11.16 7.38
N VAL A 90 9.83 11.29 8.10
CA VAL A 90 9.78 11.12 9.55
C VAL A 90 8.71 10.09 9.90
N GLU A 91 9.02 9.22 10.83
CA GLU A 91 8.08 8.34 11.49
C GLU A 91 8.13 8.60 12.99
N ASP A 92 6.99 8.57 13.67
CA ASP A 92 6.94 8.67 15.13
C ASP A 92 7.07 7.28 15.80
N ALA A 93 7.16 7.24 17.11
CA ALA A 93 7.38 6.01 17.88
C ALA A 93 6.07 5.47 18.51
N ARG A 94 4.92 5.77 17.96
CA ARG A 94 3.63 5.24 18.44
C ARG A 94 3.41 3.83 17.93
N ASP A 95 2.58 3.03 18.59
CA ASP A 95 2.21 1.69 18.14
C ASP A 95 1.53 1.71 16.75
N LEU A 96 0.64 2.68 16.54
CA LEU A 96 0.11 3.04 15.24
C LEU A 96 0.83 4.29 14.76
N ILE A 97 1.95 4.10 14.10
CA ILE A 97 2.87 5.16 13.70
C ILE A 97 2.19 6.20 12.80
N HIS A 98 2.59 7.45 12.96
CA HIS A 98 2.40 8.46 11.92
C HIS A 98 3.68 8.57 11.12
N TYR A 99 3.53 8.65 9.81
CA TYR A 99 4.62 8.94 8.90
C TYR A 99 4.29 10.18 8.09
N TYR A 100 5.28 11.06 7.93
CA TYR A 100 5.06 12.29 7.19
C TYR A 100 6.32 12.75 6.47
N ARG A 101 6.10 13.48 5.39
CA ARG A 101 7.18 13.98 4.53
C ARG A 101 6.73 15.21 3.75
N LEU A 102 7.71 15.97 3.28
CA LEU A 102 7.50 17.03 2.31
C LEU A 102 7.49 16.50 0.88
N THR A 103 6.54 16.97 0.09
CA THR A 103 6.56 16.79 -1.37
C THR A 103 7.51 17.80 -2.02
N LYS A 104 7.82 17.60 -3.31
CA LYS A 104 8.69 18.51 -4.05
C LYS A 104 8.15 19.96 -4.11
N ASP A 105 6.83 20.12 -4.12
CA ASP A 105 6.11 21.40 -4.14
C ASP A 105 5.71 21.88 -2.73
N ASN A 106 6.46 21.50 -1.71
CA ASN A 106 6.32 21.97 -0.33
C ASN A 106 4.95 21.67 0.33
N ARG A 107 4.32 20.54 0.01
CA ARG A 107 3.16 20.06 0.78
C ARG A 107 3.62 19.09 1.84
N ILE A 108 2.93 19.03 2.96
CA ILE A 108 3.11 17.94 3.92
C ILE A 108 2.12 16.84 3.59
N VAL A 109 2.63 15.63 3.40
CA VAL A 109 1.85 14.39 3.38
C VAL A 109 2.01 13.72 4.72
N MET A 110 0.90 13.37 5.39
CA MET A 110 0.89 12.64 6.65
C MET A 110 -0.08 11.48 6.55
N GLY A 111 0.38 10.31 6.96
CA GLY A 111 -0.44 9.10 7.02
C GLY A 111 -0.19 8.30 8.28
N GLY A 112 -0.90 7.18 8.42
CA GLY A 112 -0.81 6.31 9.59
C GLY A 112 -1.82 6.66 10.67
N GLY A 113 -1.46 6.48 11.94
CA GLY A 113 -2.38 6.64 13.06
C GLY A 113 -3.49 5.60 13.04
N ASP A 114 -4.73 6.05 13.23
CA ASP A 114 -5.88 5.16 13.26
C ASP A 114 -6.03 4.34 11.97
N VAL A 115 -6.45 3.10 12.11
CA VAL A 115 -6.76 2.21 11.00
C VAL A 115 -8.23 1.82 11.01
N SER A 116 -8.77 1.47 9.85
CA SER A 116 -10.09 0.86 9.74
C SER A 116 -10.00 -0.57 9.22
N PHE A 117 -11.03 -1.36 9.53
CA PHE A 117 -11.11 -2.77 9.20
C PHE A 117 -12.34 -3.05 8.35
N THR A 118 -12.23 -4.04 7.48
CA THR A 118 -13.40 -4.70 6.90
C THR A 118 -13.41 -6.17 7.28
N TYR A 119 -14.58 -6.68 7.61
CA TYR A 119 -14.80 -8.12 7.86
C TYR A 119 -15.18 -8.87 6.58
N THR A 120 -15.38 -8.14 5.50
CA THR A 120 -15.71 -8.66 4.16
C THR A 120 -14.48 -8.66 3.26
N SER A 121 -14.65 -9.13 2.03
CA SER A 121 -13.64 -8.97 0.98
C SER A 121 -13.80 -7.66 0.19
N ASP A 122 -14.59 -6.72 0.70
CA ASP A 122 -14.75 -5.41 0.10
C ASP A 122 -13.53 -4.54 0.41
N LEU A 123 -12.80 -4.19 -0.62
CA LEU A 123 -11.61 -3.34 -0.57
C LEU A 123 -11.89 -1.91 -1.06
N THR A 124 -13.15 -1.55 -1.27
CA THR A 124 -13.55 -0.20 -1.72
C THR A 124 -13.73 0.79 -0.57
N ILE A 125 -13.79 0.31 0.67
CA ILE A 125 -13.94 1.14 1.88
C ILE A 125 -12.59 1.75 2.23
N ASP A 126 -12.30 2.88 1.64
CA ASP A 126 -11.01 3.58 1.81
C ASP A 126 -11.15 5.01 2.34
N LEU A 127 -12.37 5.50 2.52
CA LEU A 127 -12.63 6.85 3.02
C LEU A 127 -13.25 6.83 4.41
N ASN A 128 -12.62 7.50 5.37
CA ASN A 128 -13.08 7.60 6.74
C ASN A 128 -12.85 9.00 7.29
N ASP A 129 -13.90 9.83 7.28
CA ASP A 129 -13.82 11.23 7.68
C ASP A 129 -13.32 11.43 9.11
N ARG A 130 -13.62 10.51 10.03
CA ARG A 130 -13.12 10.59 11.40
C ARG A 130 -11.60 10.43 11.45
N ILE A 131 -11.06 9.46 10.71
CA ILE A 131 -9.62 9.22 10.67
C ILE A 131 -8.92 10.39 9.99
N PHE A 132 -9.48 10.92 8.91
CA PHE A 132 -8.93 12.12 8.26
C PHE A 132 -8.89 13.32 9.22
N ALA A 133 -9.96 13.56 9.96
CA ALA A 133 -10.00 14.65 10.95
C ALA A 133 -8.93 14.47 12.04
N HIS A 134 -8.71 13.25 12.53
CA HIS A 134 -7.64 12.95 13.49
C HIS A 134 -6.25 13.19 12.89
N LEU A 135 -5.99 12.76 11.65
CA LEU A 135 -4.71 13.01 10.99
C LEU A 135 -4.44 14.51 10.80
N GLU A 136 -5.46 15.27 10.42
CA GLU A 136 -5.36 16.72 10.28
C GLU A 136 -5.04 17.38 11.63
N GLN A 137 -5.72 16.95 12.70
CA GLN A 137 -5.43 17.42 14.05
C GLN A 137 -4.01 17.07 14.49
N HIS A 138 -3.57 15.82 14.29
CA HIS A 138 -2.23 15.38 14.67
C HIS A 138 -1.13 16.13 13.90
N LEU A 139 -1.37 16.47 12.63
CA LEU A 139 -0.42 17.29 11.88
C LEU A 139 -0.27 18.68 12.51
N ILE A 140 -1.37 19.29 12.97
CA ILE A 140 -1.32 20.59 13.64
C ILE A 140 -0.71 20.48 15.05
N GLU A 141 -0.85 19.35 15.73
CA GLU A 141 -0.15 19.09 17.00
C GLU A 141 1.38 19.03 16.81
N VAL A 142 1.84 18.40 15.71
CA VAL A 142 3.27 18.34 15.35
C VAL A 142 3.78 19.70 14.87
N PHE A 143 2.98 20.43 14.11
CA PHE A 143 3.32 21.74 13.52
C PHE A 143 2.29 22.80 13.90
N PRO A 144 2.26 23.30 15.16
CA PRO A 144 1.27 24.29 15.61
C PRO A 144 1.31 25.59 14.79
N GLN A 145 2.45 25.90 14.19
CA GLN A 145 2.65 27.07 13.32
C GLN A 145 1.77 27.03 12.07
N LEU A 146 1.31 25.84 11.68
CA LEU A 146 0.46 25.63 10.51
C LEU A 146 -1.04 25.64 10.81
N LYS A 147 -1.43 26.11 11.99
CA LYS A 147 -2.85 26.23 12.35
C LYS A 147 -3.62 27.02 11.29
N GLY A 148 -4.68 26.42 10.75
CA GLY A 148 -5.49 27.02 9.70
C GLY A 148 -5.06 26.69 8.27
N ILE A 149 -4.01 25.86 8.09
CA ILE A 149 -3.65 25.35 6.76
C ILE A 149 -4.78 24.47 6.20
N ARG A 150 -4.98 24.52 4.88
CA ARG A 150 -5.98 23.70 4.22
C ARG A 150 -5.42 22.34 3.84
N PHE A 151 -6.24 21.31 4.03
CA PHE A 151 -5.98 19.97 3.50
C PHE A 151 -6.69 19.81 2.17
N THR A 152 -5.93 19.49 1.14
CA THR A 152 -6.41 19.47 -0.25
C THR A 152 -6.67 18.07 -0.79
N HIS A 153 -6.06 17.06 -0.17
CA HIS A 153 -6.22 15.67 -0.59
C HIS A 153 -6.38 14.78 0.63
N ARG A 154 -7.25 13.81 0.50
CA ARG A 154 -7.50 12.73 1.45
C ARG A 154 -7.65 11.44 0.67
N TRP A 155 -6.94 10.40 1.06
CA TRP A 155 -7.08 9.08 0.47
C TRP A 155 -6.74 8.00 1.47
N GLY A 156 -7.18 6.78 1.18
CA GLY A 156 -6.85 5.60 1.95
C GLY A 156 -6.61 4.41 1.04
N GLY A 157 -6.10 3.35 1.61
CA GLY A 157 -5.87 2.12 0.87
C GLY A 157 -5.61 0.93 1.78
N PRO A 158 -5.89 -0.28 1.27
CA PRO A 158 -5.73 -1.49 2.04
C PRO A 158 -4.26 -1.91 2.11
N VAL A 159 -3.85 -2.34 3.30
CA VAL A 159 -2.54 -2.92 3.60
C VAL A 159 -2.73 -4.36 4.05
N SER A 160 -1.89 -5.26 3.57
CA SER A 160 -1.87 -6.65 3.97
C SER A 160 -1.20 -6.82 5.33
N VAL A 161 -1.92 -7.38 6.29
CA VAL A 161 -1.42 -7.67 7.63
C VAL A 161 -1.63 -9.16 7.94
N THR A 162 -0.60 -9.80 8.43
CA THR A 162 -0.61 -11.18 8.96
C THR A 162 -0.87 -11.18 10.46
N VAL A 163 -1.25 -12.32 11.01
CA VAL A 163 -1.60 -12.43 12.44
C VAL A 163 -0.40 -12.11 13.35
N ASP A 164 0.79 -12.47 12.92
CA ASP A 164 2.05 -12.27 13.66
C ASP A 164 2.78 -10.98 13.29
N MET A 165 2.15 -10.13 12.46
CA MET A 165 2.74 -8.87 11.98
C MET A 165 4.08 -9.07 11.26
N ALA A 166 4.31 -10.24 10.65
CA ALA A 166 5.51 -10.54 9.89
C ALA A 166 5.21 -10.80 8.40
N PRO A 167 6.08 -10.38 7.49
CA PRO A 167 5.96 -10.74 6.08
C PRO A 167 6.04 -12.25 5.89
N VAL A 168 5.19 -12.79 5.00
CA VAL A 168 5.16 -14.20 4.67
C VAL A 168 5.44 -14.39 3.19
N ILE A 169 6.44 -15.21 2.90
CA ILE A 169 6.74 -15.69 1.54
C ILE A 169 6.63 -17.22 1.56
N GLY A 170 5.89 -17.76 0.61
CA GLY A 170 5.65 -19.20 0.59
C GLY A 170 5.22 -19.71 -0.78
N TYR A 171 4.97 -21.01 -0.83
CA TYR A 171 4.46 -21.69 -2.00
C TYR A 171 2.97 -22.01 -1.83
N LEU A 172 2.23 -21.87 -2.91
CA LEU A 172 0.84 -22.30 -2.98
C LEU A 172 0.80 -23.70 -3.62
N GLY A 173 0.57 -24.70 -2.77
CA GLY A 173 0.59 -26.11 -3.18
C GLY A 173 1.99 -26.75 -3.18
N ASP A 174 2.06 -28.01 -3.60
CA ASP A 174 3.24 -28.86 -3.46
C ASP A 174 4.26 -28.71 -4.59
N ASP A 175 3.86 -28.13 -5.73
CA ASP A 175 4.69 -28.08 -6.94
C ASP A 175 5.73 -26.94 -6.95
N LYS A 176 5.70 -26.08 -5.92
CA LYS A 176 6.63 -24.95 -5.74
C LYS A 176 6.73 -23.99 -6.94
N LYS A 177 5.70 -23.97 -7.79
CA LYS A 177 5.64 -23.11 -8.99
C LYS A 177 4.71 -21.92 -8.83
N ALA A 178 3.84 -21.91 -7.82
CA ALA A 178 3.05 -20.77 -7.42
C ALA A 178 3.60 -20.21 -6.11
N ILE A 179 4.07 -18.98 -6.13
CA ILE A 179 4.73 -18.32 -5.03
C ILE A 179 3.85 -17.14 -4.59
N PHE A 180 3.80 -16.85 -3.31
CA PHE A 180 3.13 -15.65 -2.80
C PHE A 180 4.02 -14.86 -1.84
N SER A 181 3.81 -13.55 -1.81
CA SER A 181 4.40 -12.63 -0.83
C SER A 181 3.32 -11.74 -0.28
N LEU A 182 3.11 -11.79 1.03
CA LEU A 182 2.02 -11.12 1.76
C LEU A 182 2.54 -10.47 3.05
N GLY A 183 1.73 -9.61 3.66
CA GLY A 183 1.97 -9.12 5.02
C GLY A 183 3.12 -8.13 5.14
N CYS A 184 3.37 -7.32 4.12
CA CYS A 184 4.44 -6.32 4.16
C CYS A 184 4.18 -5.14 5.12
N ILE A 185 2.98 -5.03 5.69
CA ILE A 185 2.59 -4.08 6.75
C ILE A 185 3.02 -2.62 6.46
N GLY A 186 2.85 -2.17 5.21
CA GLY A 186 3.29 -0.83 4.79
C GLY A 186 4.77 -0.72 4.37
N HIS A 187 5.62 -1.68 4.70
CA HIS A 187 7.06 -1.65 4.39
C HIS A 187 7.43 -2.38 3.07
N GLY A 188 6.43 -2.67 2.22
CA GLY A 188 6.62 -3.48 1.00
C GLY A 188 7.66 -2.93 0.04
N VAL A 189 7.77 -1.61 -0.13
CA VAL A 189 8.73 -1.00 -1.07
C VAL A 189 10.17 -1.30 -0.66
N SER A 190 10.50 -1.28 0.63
CA SER A 190 11.84 -1.62 1.11
C SER A 190 12.06 -3.13 1.19
N LEU A 191 11.08 -3.89 1.70
CA LEU A 191 11.22 -5.32 1.92
C LEU A 191 11.29 -6.15 0.64
N THR A 192 10.62 -5.73 -0.44
CA THR A 192 10.59 -6.49 -1.70
C THR A 192 11.75 -6.18 -2.65
N THR A 193 12.68 -5.33 -2.25
CA THR A 193 13.90 -5.04 -3.00
C THR A 193 15.09 -5.90 -2.55
N TYR A 194 14.91 -6.71 -1.54
CA TYR A 194 15.83 -7.73 -1.08
C TYR A 194 15.37 -9.11 -1.57
#